data_e678b18e53d274c3807e2651a2752736
#
_entry.id   e678b18e53d274c3807e2651a2752736
#
_cell.length_a   1.000
_cell.length_b   1.000
_cell.length_c   1.000
_cell.angle_alpha   90.00
_cell.angle_beta   90.00
_cell.angle_gamma   90.00
#
_symmetry.space_group_name_H-M   'P 1'
#
loop_
_entity.id
_entity.type
_entity.pdbx_description
1 polymer ?
#
loop_
_entity_poly.entity_id
_entity_poly.type
_entity_poly.pdbx_seq_one_letter_code
_entity_poly.pdbx_strand_id
1 'polypeptide(L)'
;MSADTTTSPAAPVKVGQSTKRPGGPVRWVRERLIPILGSLVLLYMFLPIFVVIVFSFNLPNGRFNYQWVQFSTQAWTNLCAPGGMCDALRLSLILGVLATLGAVILGTLVAFGIARYRFRGRSASNLLVFMPMATPEVVMGSALLTWFVTLTFARGITTILIAHVMFCLSFVVVTVKARIAGLDPRLEQAAMDLYADERTTFWKVTFPLVLPGIVGASLLAFSLSFDDFIVTNFNSGSTVTFPMYVWGAAQRGTPPQINVVGSLMFLVSLAIVLVAQVVQRRRAKA
;
A
#
# COMPACT_ATOMS: atom_id res chain seq x y z
N MET A 1 -8.34 -75.45 30.04
CA MET A 1 -9.06 -75.02 28.82
C MET A 1 -8.50 -73.66 28.38
N SER A 2 -7.52 -73.78 27.53
CA SER A 2 -6.85 -72.60 26.97
C SER A 2 -7.55 -72.20 25.68
N ALA A 3 -8.03 -70.96 25.57
CA ALA A 3 -8.56 -70.41 24.34
C ALA A 3 -7.48 -69.54 23.65
N ASP A 4 -6.96 -70.10 22.58
CA ASP A 4 -5.98 -69.48 21.68
C ASP A 4 -6.73 -68.48 20.79
N THR A 5 -6.51 -67.20 21.00
CA THR A 5 -6.97 -66.10 20.12
C THR A 5 -5.87 -65.74 19.14
N THR A 6 -5.80 -66.40 18.01
CA THR A 6 -4.98 -66.02 16.87
C THR A 6 -5.56 -64.79 16.21
N THR A 7 -4.90 -63.60 16.46
CA THR A 7 -5.21 -62.38 15.73
C THR A 7 -4.59 -62.48 14.34
N SER A 8 -5.44 -62.55 13.33
CA SER A 8 -5.07 -62.49 11.92
C SER A 8 -4.47 -61.07 11.60
N PRO A 9 -3.34 -60.95 10.90
CA PRO A 9 -2.79 -59.66 10.51
C PRO A 9 -3.70 -58.98 9.48
N ALA A 10 -4.11 -57.75 9.79
CA ALA A 10 -4.92 -56.93 8.90
C ALA A 10 -4.18 -56.70 7.58
N ALA A 11 -4.85 -56.95 6.47
CA ALA A 11 -4.34 -56.73 5.13
C ALA A 11 -3.98 -55.22 4.90
N PRO A 12 -2.89 -54.88 4.20
CA PRO A 12 -2.49 -53.51 3.97
C PRO A 12 -3.57 -52.79 3.16
N VAL A 13 -4.04 -51.65 3.71
CA VAL A 13 -4.95 -50.74 3.04
C VAL A 13 -4.24 -50.21 1.80
N LYS A 14 -4.68 -50.62 0.62
CA LYS A 14 -4.25 -50.04 -0.65
C LYS A 14 -4.69 -48.57 -0.68
N VAL A 15 -3.76 -47.66 -0.42
CA VAL A 15 -3.94 -46.23 -0.67
C VAL A 15 -4.28 -46.08 -2.15
N GLY A 16 -5.51 -45.71 -2.43
CA GLY A 16 -6.03 -45.61 -3.78
C GLY A 16 -5.16 -44.64 -4.58
N GLN A 17 -4.53 -45.18 -5.63
CA GLN A 17 -3.87 -44.34 -6.64
C GLN A 17 -4.93 -43.36 -7.17
N SER A 18 -4.69 -42.06 -6.95
CA SER A 18 -5.49 -41.00 -7.52
C SER A 18 -5.51 -41.14 -9.04
N THR A 19 -6.57 -41.79 -9.56
CA THR A 19 -6.81 -41.83 -10.99
C THR A 19 -6.95 -40.42 -11.51
N LYS A 20 -5.98 -39.96 -12.26
CA LYS A 20 -6.10 -38.71 -13.07
C LYS A 20 -7.35 -38.86 -13.93
N ARG A 21 -8.45 -38.27 -13.52
CA ARG A 21 -9.65 -38.18 -14.35
C ARG A 21 -9.30 -37.52 -15.65
N PRO A 22 -9.57 -38.07 -16.84
CA PRO A 22 -9.31 -37.45 -18.09
C PRO A 22 -10.01 -36.08 -18.12
N GLY A 23 -9.25 -35.02 -18.37
CA GLY A 23 -9.75 -33.65 -18.39
C GLY A 23 -10.69 -33.48 -19.57
N GLY A 24 -12.00 -33.40 -19.32
CA GLY A 24 -12.98 -33.06 -20.34
C GLY A 24 -12.68 -31.65 -20.94
N PRO A 25 -13.25 -31.35 -22.14
CA PRO A 25 -13.02 -30.10 -22.85
C PRO A 25 -13.31 -28.86 -21.98
N VAL A 26 -14.25 -28.95 -21.05
CA VAL A 26 -14.61 -27.89 -20.09
C VAL A 26 -13.44 -27.57 -19.13
N ARG A 27 -12.68 -28.58 -18.71
CA ARG A 27 -11.53 -28.40 -17.83
C ARG A 27 -10.37 -27.76 -18.58
N TRP A 28 -10.13 -28.15 -19.82
CA TRP A 28 -9.10 -27.56 -20.70
C TRP A 28 -9.41 -26.09 -20.99
N VAL A 29 -10.66 -25.74 -21.29
CA VAL A 29 -11.13 -24.35 -21.48
C VAL A 29 -10.92 -23.55 -20.20
N ARG A 30 -11.32 -24.09 -19.04
CA ARG A 30 -11.18 -23.40 -17.75
C ARG A 30 -9.70 -23.18 -17.38
N GLU A 31 -8.84 -24.17 -17.62
CA GLU A 31 -7.41 -24.09 -17.30
C GLU A 31 -6.66 -23.08 -18.18
N ARG A 32 -7.15 -22.80 -19.40
CA ARG A 32 -6.58 -21.79 -20.29
C ARG A 32 -7.33 -20.45 -20.28
N LEU A 33 -8.65 -20.48 -20.10
CA LEU A 33 -9.46 -19.27 -20.11
C LEU A 33 -9.12 -18.33 -18.93
N ILE A 34 -8.92 -18.88 -17.74
CA ILE A 34 -8.57 -18.08 -16.54
C ILE A 34 -7.25 -17.32 -16.73
N PRO A 35 -6.12 -17.94 -17.12
CA PRO A 35 -4.89 -17.20 -17.34
C PRO A 35 -4.98 -16.24 -18.53
N ILE A 36 -5.72 -16.57 -19.60
CA ILE A 36 -5.92 -15.67 -20.74
C ILE A 36 -6.71 -14.43 -20.31
N LEU A 37 -7.85 -14.62 -19.65
CA LEU A 37 -8.64 -13.50 -19.14
C LEU A 37 -7.85 -12.66 -18.11
N GLY A 38 -7.12 -13.32 -17.20
CA GLY A 38 -6.24 -12.64 -16.26
C GLY A 38 -5.16 -11.80 -16.96
N SER A 39 -4.55 -12.35 -17.99
CA SER A 39 -3.54 -11.63 -18.80
C SER A 39 -4.16 -10.45 -19.57
N LEU A 40 -5.35 -10.61 -20.13
CA LEU A 40 -6.07 -9.53 -20.83
C LEU A 40 -6.44 -8.40 -19.87
N VAL A 41 -6.95 -8.73 -18.68
CA VAL A 41 -7.27 -7.73 -17.63
C VAL A 41 -5.99 -7.00 -17.19
N LEU A 42 -4.90 -7.71 -16.96
CA LEU A 42 -3.61 -7.09 -16.63
C LEU A 42 -3.14 -6.16 -17.76
N LEU A 43 -3.16 -6.62 -19.01
CA LEU A 43 -2.78 -5.80 -20.16
C LEU A 43 -3.63 -4.53 -20.24
N TYR A 44 -4.95 -4.66 -20.05
CA TYR A 44 -5.87 -3.53 -20.00
C TYR A 44 -5.54 -2.54 -18.88
N MET A 45 -5.21 -3.02 -17.68
CA MET A 45 -4.81 -2.16 -16.56
C MET A 45 -3.47 -1.43 -16.80
N PHE A 46 -2.54 -2.05 -17.52
CA PHE A 46 -1.26 -1.41 -17.86
C PHE A 46 -1.34 -0.46 -19.04
N LEU A 47 -2.40 -0.53 -19.86
CA LEU A 47 -2.55 0.30 -21.04
C LEU A 47 -2.50 1.81 -20.74
N PRO A 48 -3.24 2.37 -19.74
CA PRO A 48 -3.14 3.80 -19.44
C PRO A 48 -1.74 4.18 -18.92
N ILE A 49 -1.06 3.31 -18.18
CA ILE A 49 0.31 3.56 -17.70
C ILE A 49 1.27 3.62 -18.90
N PHE A 50 1.12 2.68 -19.86
CA PHE A 50 1.90 2.68 -21.10
C PHE A 50 1.69 3.96 -21.88
N VAL A 51 0.44 4.44 -22.01
CA VAL A 51 0.13 5.72 -22.65
C VAL A 51 0.86 6.87 -21.97
N VAL A 52 0.82 6.95 -20.63
CA VAL A 52 1.54 7.99 -19.87
C VAL A 52 3.04 7.95 -20.17
N ILE A 53 3.65 6.75 -20.19
CA ILE A 53 5.08 6.57 -20.52
C ILE A 53 5.37 7.04 -21.93
N VAL A 54 4.58 6.65 -22.92
CA VAL A 54 4.75 7.07 -24.32
C VAL A 54 4.64 8.59 -24.43
N PHE A 55 3.59 9.18 -23.87
CA PHE A 55 3.37 10.62 -23.94
C PHE A 55 4.36 11.46 -23.10
N SER A 56 5.17 10.83 -22.25
CA SER A 56 6.30 11.51 -21.60
C SER A 56 7.42 11.90 -22.57
N PHE A 57 7.46 11.24 -23.75
CA PHE A 57 8.42 11.52 -24.83
C PHE A 57 7.80 12.32 -25.98
N ASN A 58 6.60 12.86 -25.80
CA ASN A 58 5.94 13.66 -26.82
C ASN A 58 6.28 15.16 -26.66
N LEU A 59 6.48 15.85 -27.80
CA LEU A 59 6.55 17.31 -27.85
C LEU A 59 5.26 17.82 -28.50
N PRO A 60 4.28 18.29 -27.69
CA PRO A 60 2.99 18.76 -28.23
C PRO A 60 3.12 20.14 -28.88
N ASN A 61 2.32 20.39 -29.91
CA ASN A 61 2.25 21.73 -30.56
C ASN A 61 1.41 22.74 -29.77
N GLY A 62 0.72 22.31 -28.71
CA GLY A 62 -0.20 23.14 -27.93
C GLY A 62 -0.06 22.96 -26.42
N ARG A 63 -1.03 23.48 -25.68
CA ARG A 63 -1.03 23.42 -24.21
C ARG A 63 -1.36 22.01 -23.66
N PHE A 64 -1.96 21.15 -24.48
CA PHE A 64 -2.43 19.84 -24.05
C PHE A 64 -1.66 18.73 -24.75
N ASN A 65 -1.20 17.75 -23.98
CA ASN A 65 -0.46 16.60 -24.45
C ASN A 65 -1.39 15.39 -24.71
N TYR A 66 -2.37 15.53 -25.64
CA TYR A 66 -3.35 14.47 -25.96
C TYR A 66 -3.12 13.83 -27.32
N GLN A 67 -2.33 14.48 -28.17
CA GLN A 67 -2.02 13.98 -29.50
C GLN A 67 -0.51 13.76 -29.61
N TRP A 68 -0.12 12.63 -30.20
CA TRP A 68 1.27 12.39 -30.53
C TRP A 68 1.68 13.27 -31.69
N VAL A 69 2.70 14.08 -31.51
CA VAL A 69 3.22 14.99 -32.54
C VAL A 69 4.63 14.58 -32.94
N GLN A 70 5.58 14.62 -31.99
CA GLN A 70 6.98 14.39 -32.27
C GLN A 70 7.66 13.77 -31.05
N PHE A 71 8.56 12.81 -31.28
CA PHE A 71 9.43 12.27 -30.23
C PHE A 71 10.39 13.33 -29.72
N SER A 72 10.48 13.50 -28.41
CA SER A 72 11.40 14.43 -27.74
C SER A 72 11.72 13.99 -26.34
N THR A 73 12.95 14.20 -25.90
CA THR A 73 13.40 13.99 -24.52
C THR A 73 13.42 15.30 -23.71
N GLN A 74 12.95 16.40 -24.29
CA GLN A 74 13.00 17.73 -23.65
C GLN A 74 12.26 17.78 -22.32
N ALA A 75 11.15 17.08 -22.19
CA ALA A 75 10.41 17.01 -20.92
C ALA A 75 11.20 16.30 -19.80
N TRP A 76 12.05 15.35 -20.16
CA TRP A 76 12.92 14.62 -19.24
C TRP A 76 14.12 15.47 -18.78
N THR A 77 14.73 16.23 -19.70
CA THR A 77 15.86 17.11 -19.40
C THR A 77 15.46 18.38 -18.66
N ASN A 78 14.24 18.87 -18.89
CA ASN A 78 13.70 20.11 -18.32
C ASN A 78 12.42 19.84 -17.50
N LEU A 79 12.54 18.98 -16.50
CA LEU A 79 11.39 18.54 -15.67
C LEU A 79 10.68 19.71 -14.98
N CYS A 80 11.44 20.68 -14.48
CA CYS A 80 10.91 21.83 -13.73
C CYS A 80 10.58 23.05 -14.60
N ALA A 81 10.51 22.92 -15.93
CA ALA A 81 10.14 24.02 -16.81
C ALA A 81 8.71 24.56 -16.54
N PRO A 82 7.68 23.75 -16.25
CA PRO A 82 6.37 24.25 -15.87
C PRO A 82 6.41 24.90 -14.49
N GLY A 83 5.99 26.17 -14.41
CA GLY A 83 6.02 26.93 -13.15
C GLY A 83 5.22 26.26 -12.03
N GLY A 84 5.82 26.19 -10.85
CA GLY A 84 5.21 25.62 -9.64
C GLY A 84 5.12 24.09 -9.58
N MET A 85 5.43 23.36 -10.67
CA MET A 85 5.29 21.89 -10.70
C MET A 85 6.29 21.21 -9.76
N CYS A 86 7.55 21.60 -9.82
CA CYS A 86 8.58 21.01 -8.95
C CYS A 86 8.39 21.38 -7.47
N ASP A 87 7.89 22.58 -7.19
CA ASP A 87 7.56 22.98 -5.81
C ASP A 87 6.41 22.12 -5.26
N ALA A 88 5.36 21.94 -6.06
CA ALA A 88 4.23 21.06 -5.71
C ALA A 88 4.68 19.61 -5.53
N LEU A 89 5.55 19.09 -6.41
CA LEU A 89 6.10 17.74 -6.29
C LEU A 89 6.94 17.57 -5.02
N ARG A 90 7.85 18.51 -4.78
CA ARG A 90 8.68 18.52 -3.56
C ARG A 90 7.83 18.54 -2.30
N LEU A 91 6.81 19.39 -2.29
CA LEU A 91 5.89 19.48 -1.16
C LEU A 91 5.13 18.18 -0.92
N SER A 92 4.59 17.55 -1.97
CA SER A 92 3.93 16.23 -1.85
C SER A 92 4.86 15.15 -1.32
N LEU A 93 6.14 15.13 -1.74
CA LEU A 93 7.12 14.19 -1.22
C LEU A 93 7.41 14.43 0.27
N ILE A 94 7.58 15.67 0.68
CA ILE A 94 7.81 16.03 2.10
C ILE A 94 6.60 15.66 2.94
N LEU A 95 5.40 16.03 2.51
CA LEU A 95 4.15 15.69 3.20
C LEU A 95 3.95 14.16 3.28
N GLY A 96 4.19 13.45 2.18
CA GLY A 96 4.09 12.00 2.12
C GLY A 96 5.02 11.32 3.13
N VAL A 97 6.28 11.76 3.21
CA VAL A 97 7.24 11.21 4.19
C VAL A 97 6.84 11.56 5.62
N LEU A 98 6.51 12.82 5.92
CA LEU A 98 6.15 13.25 7.27
C LEU A 98 4.85 12.59 7.75
N ALA A 99 3.83 12.52 6.90
CA ALA A 99 2.57 11.85 7.20
C ALA A 99 2.78 10.35 7.45
N THR A 100 3.60 9.70 6.61
CA THR A 100 3.96 8.30 6.77
C THR A 100 4.66 8.05 8.11
N LEU A 101 5.67 8.86 8.45
CA LEU A 101 6.39 8.73 9.72
C LEU A 101 5.43 8.88 10.91
N GLY A 102 4.60 9.92 10.91
CA GLY A 102 3.60 10.13 11.95
C GLY A 102 2.60 8.98 12.05
N ALA A 103 2.03 8.55 10.93
CA ALA A 103 1.06 7.47 10.89
C ALA A 103 1.68 6.11 11.28
N VAL A 104 2.92 5.81 10.86
CA VAL A 104 3.60 4.55 11.18
C VAL A 104 3.95 4.48 12.65
N ILE A 105 4.49 5.54 13.23
CA ILE A 105 4.82 5.56 14.66
C ILE A 105 3.56 5.38 15.49
N LEU A 106 2.56 6.24 15.31
CA LEU A 106 1.32 6.20 16.08
C LEU A 106 0.50 4.94 15.78
N GLY A 107 0.37 4.58 14.52
CA GLY A 107 -0.39 3.41 14.08
C GLY A 107 0.21 2.09 14.56
N THR A 108 1.54 1.97 14.57
CA THR A 108 2.22 0.78 15.13
C THR A 108 1.98 0.66 16.62
N LEU A 109 2.09 1.74 17.38
CA LEU A 109 1.80 1.74 18.81
C LEU A 109 0.35 1.33 19.10
N VAL A 110 -0.60 1.90 18.37
CA VAL A 110 -2.03 1.56 18.48
C VAL A 110 -2.27 0.10 18.09
N ALA A 111 -1.63 -0.39 17.02
CA ALA A 111 -1.77 -1.77 16.57
C ALA A 111 -1.29 -2.75 17.63
N PHE A 112 -0.12 -2.52 18.24
CA PHE A 112 0.39 -3.34 19.35
C PHE A 112 -0.54 -3.25 20.57
N GLY A 113 -1.01 -2.07 20.94
CA GLY A 113 -1.94 -1.87 22.05
C GLY A 113 -3.22 -2.69 21.87
N ILE A 114 -3.85 -2.60 20.70
CA ILE A 114 -5.09 -3.33 20.41
C ILE A 114 -4.85 -4.84 20.23
N ALA A 115 -3.72 -5.25 19.64
CA ALA A 115 -3.45 -6.67 19.38
C ALA A 115 -3.10 -7.44 20.68
N ARG A 116 -2.28 -6.84 21.55
CA ARG A 116 -1.69 -7.49 22.71
C ARG A 116 -2.49 -7.36 23.99
N TYR A 117 -3.12 -6.23 24.20
CA TYR A 117 -3.78 -5.94 25.47
C TYR A 117 -5.30 -6.16 25.39
N ARG A 118 -5.85 -6.69 26.50
CA ARG A 118 -7.29 -6.77 26.73
C ARG A 118 -7.69 -5.65 27.70
N PHE A 119 -8.44 -4.68 27.22
CA PHE A 119 -8.90 -3.55 28.00
C PHE A 119 -10.38 -3.23 27.72
N ARG A 120 -11.02 -2.53 28.67
CA ARG A 120 -12.37 -2.00 28.45
C ARG A 120 -12.34 -0.96 27.32
N GLY A 121 -13.22 -1.10 26.32
CA GLY A 121 -13.24 -0.21 25.15
C GLY A 121 -12.46 -0.70 23.94
N ARG A 122 -11.80 -1.87 23.98
CA ARG A 122 -11.08 -2.45 22.82
C ARG A 122 -11.94 -2.55 21.56
N SER A 123 -13.24 -2.90 21.72
CA SER A 123 -14.18 -2.96 20.60
C SER A 123 -14.45 -1.57 20.01
N ALA A 124 -14.65 -0.57 20.86
CA ALA A 124 -14.82 0.82 20.44
C ALA A 124 -13.55 1.37 19.75
N SER A 125 -12.36 1.08 20.29
CA SER A 125 -11.09 1.46 19.66
C SER A 125 -10.92 0.82 18.28
N ASN A 126 -11.27 -0.46 18.11
CA ASN A 126 -11.29 -1.10 16.80
C ASN A 126 -12.24 -0.37 15.84
N LEU A 127 -13.45 -0.04 16.28
CA LEU A 127 -14.43 0.68 15.47
C LEU A 127 -13.88 2.06 15.04
N LEU A 128 -13.33 2.83 15.98
CA LEU A 128 -12.74 4.15 15.73
C LEU A 128 -11.60 4.09 14.70
N VAL A 129 -10.77 3.05 14.74
CA VAL A 129 -9.70 2.84 13.75
C VAL A 129 -10.28 2.55 12.37
N PHE A 130 -11.40 1.85 12.27
CA PHE A 130 -12.01 1.52 10.98
C PHE A 130 -12.83 2.69 10.39
N MET A 131 -13.32 3.61 11.20
CA MET A 131 -14.18 4.71 10.73
C MET A 131 -13.57 5.55 9.61
N PRO A 132 -12.30 6.02 9.68
CA PRO A 132 -11.71 6.81 8.59
C PRO A 132 -11.62 6.03 7.26
N MET A 133 -11.37 4.71 7.31
CA MET A 133 -11.32 3.88 6.10
C MET A 133 -12.69 3.67 5.45
N ALA A 134 -13.77 3.68 6.26
CA ALA A 134 -15.14 3.50 5.79
C ALA A 134 -15.81 4.81 5.40
N THR A 135 -15.23 5.95 5.79
CA THR A 135 -15.79 7.28 5.51
C THR A 135 -15.41 7.73 4.10
N PRO A 136 -16.35 8.21 3.27
CA PRO A 136 -16.03 8.81 1.99
C PRO A 136 -15.04 10.00 2.18
N GLU A 137 -14.00 10.05 1.34
CA GLU A 137 -12.92 11.05 1.46
C GLU A 137 -13.45 12.50 1.44
N VAL A 138 -14.49 12.77 0.63
CA VAL A 138 -15.13 14.09 0.55
C VAL A 138 -15.75 14.48 1.90
N VAL A 139 -16.42 13.52 2.56
CA VAL A 139 -17.04 13.74 3.87
C VAL A 139 -15.96 13.98 4.93
N MET A 140 -14.92 13.19 4.92
CA MET A 140 -13.80 13.34 5.84
C MET A 140 -13.07 14.67 5.63
N GLY A 141 -12.75 15.01 4.38
CA GLY A 141 -12.08 16.27 4.05
C GLY A 141 -12.89 17.51 4.45
N SER A 142 -14.20 17.50 4.19
CA SER A 142 -15.10 18.61 4.57
C SER A 142 -15.32 18.71 6.08
N ALA A 143 -15.40 17.58 6.79
CA ALA A 143 -15.50 17.55 8.26
C ALA A 143 -14.23 18.13 8.92
N LEU A 144 -13.05 17.73 8.42
CA LEU A 144 -11.76 18.28 8.89
C LEU A 144 -11.65 19.78 8.60
N LEU A 145 -12.04 20.22 7.40
CA LEU A 145 -12.08 21.64 7.07
C LEU A 145 -12.94 22.40 8.09
N THR A 146 -14.17 21.92 8.34
CA THR A 146 -15.07 22.54 9.32
C THR A 146 -14.42 22.62 10.70
N TRP A 147 -13.79 21.54 11.12
CA TRP A 147 -13.11 21.46 12.41
C TRP A 147 -11.94 22.46 12.51
N PHE A 148 -11.07 22.51 11.49
CA PHE A 148 -9.94 23.46 11.46
C PHE A 148 -10.41 24.92 11.42
N VAL A 149 -11.46 25.23 10.67
CA VAL A 149 -12.04 26.59 10.63
C VAL A 149 -12.64 26.98 11.97
N THR A 150 -13.37 26.08 12.63
CA THR A 150 -13.95 26.32 13.96
C THR A 150 -12.88 26.57 15.02
N LEU A 151 -11.75 25.87 14.92
CA LEU A 151 -10.59 26.06 15.80
C LEU A 151 -9.67 27.22 15.37
N THR A 152 -10.05 27.99 14.33
CA THR A 152 -9.26 29.10 13.78
C THR A 152 -7.84 28.71 13.34
N PHE A 153 -7.62 27.44 12.97
CA PHE A 153 -6.35 26.99 12.41
C PHE A 153 -6.13 27.58 11.02
N ALA A 154 -4.97 28.20 10.79
CA ALA A 154 -4.55 28.62 9.46
C ALA A 154 -4.35 27.39 8.56
N ARG A 155 -5.13 27.33 7.46
CA ARG A 155 -5.02 26.23 6.50
C ARG A 155 -3.70 26.29 5.75
N GLY A 156 -3.09 25.13 5.53
CA GLY A 156 -1.82 25.00 4.84
C GLY A 156 -1.14 23.66 5.11
N ILE A 157 0.19 23.63 5.11
CA ILE A 157 0.98 22.41 5.27
C ILE A 157 0.62 21.64 6.54
N THR A 158 0.42 22.34 7.67
CA THR A 158 0.12 21.73 8.97
C THR A 158 -1.24 21.02 8.98
N THR A 159 -2.27 21.65 8.42
CA THR A 159 -3.62 21.05 8.35
C THR A 159 -3.66 19.87 7.40
N ILE A 160 -2.94 19.94 6.26
CA ILE A 160 -2.77 18.79 5.36
C ILE A 160 -2.07 17.66 6.10
N LEU A 161 -0.95 17.94 6.79
CA LEU A 161 -0.19 16.91 7.50
C LEU A 161 -1.03 16.19 8.57
N ILE A 162 -1.78 16.93 9.39
CA ILE A 162 -2.66 16.35 10.41
C ILE A 162 -3.72 15.46 9.76
N ALA A 163 -4.35 15.94 8.68
CA ALA A 163 -5.36 15.20 7.95
C ALA A 163 -4.81 13.89 7.36
N HIS A 164 -3.61 13.95 6.75
CA HIS A 164 -2.97 12.78 6.18
C HIS A 164 -2.52 11.77 7.25
N VAL A 165 -1.95 12.23 8.36
CA VAL A 165 -1.60 11.33 9.48
C VAL A 165 -2.84 10.61 9.99
N MET A 166 -3.95 11.34 10.20
CA MET A 166 -5.20 10.76 10.68
C MET A 166 -5.76 9.71 9.70
N PHE A 167 -5.77 10.02 8.41
CA PHE A 167 -6.24 9.11 7.37
C PHE A 167 -5.36 7.87 7.26
N CYS A 168 -4.04 8.05 7.11
CA CYS A 168 -3.08 6.95 6.95
C CYS A 168 -2.96 6.07 8.19
N LEU A 169 -3.17 6.62 9.40
CA LEU A 169 -3.09 5.89 10.67
C LEU A 169 -3.96 4.64 10.67
N SER A 170 -5.18 4.74 10.18
CA SER A 170 -6.13 3.62 10.11
C SER A 170 -5.59 2.46 9.29
N PHE A 171 -5.03 2.75 8.13
CA PHE A 171 -4.43 1.73 7.24
C PHE A 171 -3.20 1.09 7.86
N VAL A 172 -2.36 1.88 8.54
CA VAL A 172 -1.18 1.37 9.25
C VAL A 172 -1.61 0.43 10.39
N VAL A 173 -2.58 0.85 11.22
CA VAL A 173 -3.06 0.03 12.34
C VAL A 173 -3.59 -1.31 11.85
N VAL A 174 -4.42 -1.31 10.82
CA VAL A 174 -5.02 -2.53 10.28
C VAL A 174 -3.94 -3.47 9.72
N THR A 175 -3.01 -2.93 8.93
CA THR A 175 -1.95 -3.72 8.30
C THR A 175 -0.98 -4.32 9.33
N VAL A 176 -0.52 -3.51 10.28
CA VAL A 176 0.41 -3.97 11.33
C VAL A 176 -0.28 -4.95 12.28
N LYS A 177 -1.54 -4.69 12.66
CA LYS A 177 -2.34 -5.60 13.49
C LYS A 177 -2.55 -6.95 12.82
N ALA A 178 -2.82 -6.98 11.51
CA ALA A 178 -2.94 -8.22 10.75
C ALA A 178 -1.62 -9.00 10.77
N ARG A 179 -0.48 -8.32 10.67
CA ARG A 179 0.84 -8.94 10.78
C ARG A 179 1.09 -9.53 12.15
N ILE A 180 0.75 -8.79 13.23
CA ILE A 180 0.90 -9.28 14.62
C ILE A 180 0.02 -10.50 14.86
N ALA A 181 -1.22 -10.50 14.37
CA ALA A 181 -2.16 -11.62 14.52
C ALA A 181 -1.70 -12.90 13.80
N GLY A 182 -0.87 -12.78 12.77
CA GLY A 182 -0.28 -13.91 12.04
C GLY A 182 1.01 -14.47 12.63
N LEU A 183 1.50 -13.92 13.74
CA LEU A 183 2.68 -14.45 14.44
C LEU A 183 2.32 -15.65 15.32
N ASP A 184 3.19 -16.67 15.36
CA ASP A 184 3.06 -17.78 16.31
C ASP A 184 3.49 -17.31 17.71
N PRO A 185 2.58 -17.34 18.71
CA PRO A 185 2.90 -16.92 20.08
C PRO A 185 3.99 -17.80 20.73
N ARG A 186 4.21 -19.01 20.22
CA ARG A 186 5.23 -19.93 20.74
C ARG A 186 6.66 -19.39 20.56
N LEU A 187 6.90 -18.54 19.56
CA LEU A 187 8.20 -17.94 19.33
C LEU A 187 8.64 -17.04 20.50
N GLU A 188 7.70 -16.30 21.08
CA GLU A 188 7.95 -15.45 22.23
C GLU A 188 8.10 -16.28 23.52
N GLN A 189 7.27 -17.32 23.68
CA GLN A 189 7.39 -18.25 24.81
C GLN A 189 8.75 -18.94 24.80
N ALA A 190 9.21 -19.46 23.64
CA ALA A 190 10.52 -20.08 23.51
C ALA A 190 11.67 -19.12 23.85
N ALA A 191 11.56 -17.82 23.49
CA ALA A 191 12.55 -16.84 23.87
C ALA A 191 12.59 -16.60 25.40
N MET A 192 11.43 -16.57 26.06
CA MET A 192 11.32 -16.42 27.51
C MET A 192 11.81 -17.68 28.23
N ASP A 193 11.59 -18.87 27.71
CA ASP A 193 12.12 -20.12 28.22
C ASP A 193 13.65 -20.16 28.18
N LEU A 194 14.28 -19.41 27.28
CA LEU A 194 15.70 -19.17 27.18
C LEU A 194 16.19 -17.95 28.02
N TYR A 195 15.45 -17.60 29.06
CA TYR A 195 15.75 -16.51 30.01
C TYR A 195 15.78 -15.10 29.38
N ALA A 196 15.13 -14.89 28.22
CA ALA A 196 14.95 -13.55 27.68
C ALA A 196 13.84 -12.81 28.47
N ASP A 197 14.11 -11.59 28.89
CA ASP A 197 13.10 -10.70 29.45
C ASP A 197 12.13 -10.18 28.35
N GLU A 198 11.00 -9.60 28.74
CA GLU A 198 9.99 -9.08 27.80
C GLU A 198 10.57 -8.07 26.81
N ARG A 199 11.49 -7.21 27.26
CA ARG A 199 12.13 -6.19 26.42
C ARG A 199 13.04 -6.82 25.37
N THR A 200 13.83 -7.81 25.77
CA THR A 200 14.71 -8.55 24.86
C THR A 200 13.89 -9.36 23.86
N THR A 201 12.84 -10.04 24.31
CA THR A 201 11.90 -10.77 23.45
C THR A 201 11.26 -9.84 22.44
N PHE A 202 10.81 -8.66 22.87
CA PHE A 202 10.22 -7.68 21.95
C PHE A 202 11.20 -7.24 20.86
N TRP A 203 12.41 -6.79 21.23
CA TRP A 203 13.35 -6.22 20.25
C TRP A 203 14.06 -7.26 19.41
N LYS A 204 14.31 -8.49 19.94
CA LYS A 204 15.05 -9.53 19.20
C LYS A 204 14.16 -10.53 18.47
N VAL A 205 12.90 -10.71 18.87
CA VAL A 205 11.98 -11.68 18.28
C VAL A 205 10.76 -10.99 17.65
N THR A 206 9.96 -10.30 18.45
CA THR A 206 8.68 -9.76 17.99
C THR A 206 8.85 -8.66 16.94
N PHE A 207 9.63 -7.64 17.26
CA PHE A 207 9.81 -6.48 16.37
C PHE A 207 10.38 -6.85 15.00
N PRO A 208 11.45 -7.66 14.89
CA PRO A 208 11.98 -8.11 13.59
C PRO A 208 10.97 -8.92 12.78
N LEU A 209 10.10 -9.71 13.42
CA LEU A 209 9.06 -10.47 12.76
C LEU A 209 7.89 -9.60 12.27
N VAL A 210 7.61 -8.50 12.97
CA VAL A 210 6.57 -7.53 12.57
C VAL A 210 7.09 -6.54 11.55
N LEU A 211 8.39 -6.23 11.55
CA LEU A 211 9.02 -5.20 10.72
C LEU A 211 8.65 -5.27 9.23
N PRO A 212 8.60 -6.42 8.55
CA PRO A 212 8.13 -6.49 7.17
C PRO A 212 6.71 -5.97 6.98
N GLY A 213 5.84 -6.19 7.97
CA GLY A 213 4.47 -5.64 7.98
C GLY A 213 4.45 -4.12 8.18
N ILE A 214 5.33 -3.60 9.06
CA ILE A 214 5.48 -2.15 9.27
C ILE A 214 6.00 -1.47 7.99
N VAL A 215 6.99 -2.07 7.32
CA VAL A 215 7.51 -1.56 6.04
C VAL A 215 6.41 -1.57 4.96
N GLY A 216 5.63 -2.65 4.86
CA GLY A 216 4.49 -2.69 3.95
C GLY A 216 3.44 -1.62 4.25
N ALA A 217 3.12 -1.42 5.54
CA ALA A 217 2.21 -0.37 5.98
C ALA A 217 2.73 1.05 5.68
N SER A 218 4.05 1.27 5.80
CA SER A 218 4.66 2.57 5.47
C SER A 218 4.63 2.87 3.99
N LEU A 219 4.87 1.89 3.13
CA LEU A 219 4.75 2.07 1.68
C LEU A 219 3.31 2.39 1.27
N LEU A 220 2.33 1.71 1.88
CA LEU A 220 0.91 1.99 1.66
C LEU A 220 0.54 3.40 2.13
N ALA A 221 0.95 3.79 3.35
CA ALA A 221 0.67 5.11 3.90
C ALA A 221 1.32 6.23 3.06
N PHE A 222 2.55 6.02 2.58
CA PHE A 222 3.21 6.97 1.67
C PHE A 222 2.44 7.13 0.37
N SER A 223 2.02 6.03 -0.26
CA SER A 223 1.23 6.08 -1.50
C SER A 223 -0.07 6.85 -1.30
N LEU A 224 -0.84 6.49 -0.26
CA LEU A 224 -2.10 7.15 0.07
C LEU A 224 -1.96 8.64 0.35
N SER A 225 -0.87 9.05 1.03
CA SER A 225 -0.62 10.46 1.32
C SER A 225 -0.12 11.23 0.10
N PHE A 226 0.68 10.59 -0.77
CA PHE A 226 1.28 11.24 -1.93
C PHE A 226 0.25 11.55 -3.03
N ASP A 227 -0.68 10.65 -3.30
CA ASP A 227 -1.68 10.77 -4.36
C ASP A 227 -3.00 11.39 -3.91
N ASP A 228 -3.14 11.71 -2.61
CA ASP A 228 -4.36 12.33 -2.10
C ASP A 228 -4.59 13.72 -2.72
N PHE A 229 -5.74 13.84 -3.34
CA PHE A 229 -6.25 15.10 -3.88
C PHE A 229 -7.39 15.67 -3.03
N ILE A 230 -8.31 14.81 -2.60
CA ILE A 230 -9.60 15.25 -2.06
C ILE A 230 -9.43 15.86 -0.67
N VAL A 231 -8.85 15.12 0.27
CA VAL A 231 -8.63 15.60 1.65
C VAL A 231 -7.69 16.81 1.65
N THR A 232 -6.64 16.75 0.81
CA THR A 232 -5.72 17.87 0.62
C THR A 232 -6.46 19.12 0.13
N ASN A 233 -7.27 19.01 -0.92
CA ASN A 233 -7.95 20.17 -1.53
C ASN A 233 -8.85 20.93 -0.55
N PHE A 234 -9.53 20.20 0.36
CA PHE A 234 -10.33 20.85 1.40
C PHE A 234 -9.49 21.60 2.43
N ASN A 235 -8.29 21.09 2.76
CA ASN A 235 -7.52 21.53 3.92
C ASN A 235 -6.24 22.33 3.56
N SER A 236 -5.93 22.52 2.28
CA SER A 236 -4.68 23.10 1.81
C SER A 236 -4.59 24.63 1.90
N GLY A 237 -5.71 25.34 1.95
CA GLY A 237 -5.71 26.80 1.84
C GLY A 237 -5.15 27.26 0.49
N SER A 238 -4.05 28.02 0.50
CA SER A 238 -3.33 28.44 -0.72
C SER A 238 -2.22 27.48 -1.14
N THR A 239 -1.97 26.42 -0.38
CA THR A 239 -0.90 25.45 -0.64
C THR A 239 -1.31 24.50 -1.77
N VAL A 240 -0.41 24.27 -2.74
CA VAL A 240 -0.67 23.41 -3.89
C VAL A 240 0.25 22.18 -3.82
N THR A 241 -0.35 20.97 -3.72
CA THR A 241 0.36 19.70 -3.81
C THR A 241 0.40 19.20 -5.25
N PHE A 242 1.20 18.15 -5.52
CA PHE A 242 1.33 17.62 -6.87
C PHE A 242 0.01 17.12 -7.48
N PRO A 243 -0.84 16.34 -6.77
CA PRO A 243 -2.16 15.98 -7.29
C PRO A 243 -3.05 17.18 -7.62
N MET A 244 -3.02 18.24 -6.80
CA MET A 244 -3.75 19.49 -7.07
C MET A 244 -3.19 20.20 -8.29
N TYR A 245 -1.86 20.22 -8.47
CA TYR A 245 -1.22 20.76 -9.67
C TYR A 245 -1.66 19.99 -10.92
N VAL A 246 -1.65 18.66 -10.89
CA VAL A 246 -2.09 17.79 -12.00
C VAL A 246 -3.54 18.07 -12.37
N TRP A 247 -4.42 18.18 -11.37
CA TRP A 247 -5.83 18.53 -11.58
C TRP A 247 -6.01 19.90 -12.25
N GLY A 248 -5.29 20.90 -11.75
CA GLY A 248 -5.31 22.25 -12.35
C GLY A 248 -4.73 22.29 -13.76
N ALA A 249 -3.72 21.49 -14.04
CA ALA A 249 -3.13 21.36 -15.37
C ALA A 249 -4.07 20.65 -16.36
N ALA A 250 -4.82 19.64 -15.92
CA ALA A 250 -5.79 18.95 -16.74
C ALA A 250 -6.87 19.90 -17.31
N GLN A 251 -7.15 21.00 -16.60
CA GLN A 251 -8.13 22.01 -17.02
C GLN A 251 -7.54 23.13 -17.89
N ARG A 252 -6.26 23.45 -17.71
CA ARG A 252 -5.62 24.65 -18.32
C ARG A 252 -4.57 24.33 -19.37
N GLY A 253 -4.06 23.12 -19.37
CA GLY A 253 -3.00 22.64 -20.26
C GLY A 253 -2.11 21.63 -19.56
N THR A 254 -2.01 20.44 -20.11
CA THR A 254 -1.26 19.32 -19.56
C THR A 254 0.14 19.27 -20.17
N PRO A 255 1.18 19.80 -19.51
CA PRO A 255 2.53 19.73 -20.03
C PRO A 255 3.06 18.28 -19.96
N PRO A 256 3.92 17.84 -20.91
CA PRO A 256 4.46 16.47 -20.95
C PRO A 256 5.29 16.10 -19.71
N GLN A 257 5.79 17.05 -18.96
CA GLN A 257 6.50 16.85 -17.71
C GLN A 257 5.66 16.13 -16.64
N ILE A 258 4.34 16.30 -16.64
CA ILE A 258 3.43 15.56 -15.75
C ILE A 258 3.53 14.05 -16.06
N ASN A 259 3.55 13.70 -17.34
CA ASN A 259 3.70 12.32 -17.78
C ASN A 259 5.09 11.76 -17.42
N VAL A 260 6.14 12.59 -17.45
CA VAL A 260 7.48 12.20 -16.96
C VAL A 260 7.44 11.86 -15.48
N VAL A 261 6.84 12.70 -14.64
CA VAL A 261 6.72 12.41 -13.18
C VAL A 261 5.92 11.13 -12.95
N GLY A 262 4.79 10.95 -13.63
CA GLY A 262 4.01 9.72 -13.55
C GLY A 262 4.81 8.48 -13.95
N SER A 263 5.57 8.57 -15.04
CA SER A 263 6.46 7.50 -15.52
C SER A 263 7.57 7.20 -14.50
N LEU A 264 8.21 8.21 -13.94
CA LEU A 264 9.25 8.05 -12.91
C LEU A 264 8.69 7.37 -11.65
N MET A 265 7.52 7.81 -11.16
CA MET A 265 6.86 7.21 -10.01
C MET A 265 6.53 5.73 -10.24
N PHE A 266 6.02 5.41 -11.43
CA PHE A 266 5.76 4.01 -11.81
C PHE A 266 7.04 3.18 -11.85
N LEU A 267 8.10 3.67 -12.50
CA LEU A 267 9.38 2.97 -12.61
C LEU A 267 10.05 2.76 -11.25
N VAL A 268 10.01 3.77 -10.37
CA VAL A 268 10.52 3.65 -8.99
C VAL A 268 9.72 2.61 -8.20
N SER A 269 8.39 2.64 -8.26
CA SER A 269 7.53 1.66 -7.59
C SER A 269 7.80 0.24 -8.10
N LEU A 270 7.92 0.07 -9.42
CA LEU A 270 8.25 -1.21 -10.03
C LEU A 270 9.63 -1.72 -9.59
N ALA A 271 10.64 -0.83 -9.55
CA ALA A 271 11.98 -1.18 -9.11
C ALA A 271 11.99 -1.64 -7.64
N ILE A 272 11.27 -0.96 -6.75
CA ILE A 272 11.12 -1.35 -5.34
C ILE A 272 10.53 -2.76 -5.22
N VAL A 273 9.44 -3.04 -5.96
CA VAL A 273 8.78 -4.36 -5.94
C VAL A 273 9.72 -5.45 -6.46
N LEU A 274 10.41 -5.20 -7.57
CA LEU A 274 11.35 -6.18 -8.15
C LEU A 274 12.53 -6.47 -7.20
N VAL A 275 13.11 -5.44 -6.60
CA VAL A 275 14.19 -5.59 -5.60
C VAL A 275 13.69 -6.39 -4.40
N ALA A 276 12.51 -6.07 -3.86
CA ALA A 276 11.91 -6.79 -2.75
C ALA A 276 11.71 -8.30 -3.08
N GLN A 277 11.21 -8.61 -4.28
CA GLN A 277 11.05 -10.00 -4.73
C GLN A 277 12.38 -10.74 -4.87
N VAL A 278 13.40 -10.09 -5.43
CA VAL A 278 14.74 -10.71 -5.58
C VAL A 278 15.34 -11.00 -4.22
N VAL A 279 15.24 -10.06 -3.27
CA VAL A 279 15.74 -10.25 -1.90
C VAL A 279 15.01 -11.39 -1.18
N GLN A 280 13.68 -11.46 -1.31
CA GLN A 280 12.88 -12.54 -0.72
C GLN A 280 13.26 -13.92 -1.31
N ARG A 281 13.42 -14.01 -2.63
CA ARG A 281 13.82 -15.25 -3.30
C ARG A 281 15.23 -15.72 -2.87
N ARG A 282 16.16 -14.79 -2.65
CA ARG A 282 17.51 -15.13 -2.17
C ARG A 282 17.48 -15.67 -0.73
N ARG A 283 16.67 -15.06 0.15
CA ARG A 283 16.50 -15.53 1.55
C ARG A 283 15.79 -16.88 1.67
N ALA A 284 14.93 -17.23 0.71
CA ALA A 284 14.25 -18.54 0.68
C ALA A 284 15.15 -19.68 0.16
N LYS A 285 16.30 -19.36 -0.43
CA LYS A 285 17.27 -20.34 -0.96
C LYS A 285 18.50 -20.50 -0.05
N ALA A 286 18.69 -19.61 0.91
CA ALA A 286 19.73 -19.70 1.94
C ALA A 286 19.15 -20.32 3.23
#